data_76b4426f9bc6974f7e9c8e63b45ded1b
#
_entry.id   76b4426f9bc6974f7e9c8e63b45ded1b
#
_cell.length_a   1.000
_cell.length_b   1.000
_cell.length_c   1.000
_cell.angle_alpha   90.00
_cell.angle_beta   90.00
_cell.angle_gamma   90.00
#
_symmetry.space_group_name_H-M   'P 1'
#
loop_
_entity.id
_entity.type
_entity.pdbx_description
1 polymer ?
#
loop_
_entity_poly.entity_id
_entity_poly.type
_entity_poly.pdbx_seq_one_letter_code
_entity_poly.pdbx_strand_id
1 'polypeptide(L)'
;DSVACFYPSFLHAGFSVVTPNKKAFSGSLDLFSAIEEAKQDDSKPLVYQESTVGAGLPIIGTLKDLVATGDKIKKVEGVLSGTMSYIFNEFSPAAGSTTKFSEIVSVARQNGYTEPHPGDDLSGSDVARKLTILSRLIPGLAYELPRGFASVSTQSLTPAGLADEANADVYV
;
A
#
# COMPACT_ATOMS: atom_id res chain seq x y z
N ASP A 1 4.27 -13.11 4.93
CA ASP A 1 2.88 -12.56 5.04
C ASP A 1 1.99 -13.30 6.04
N SER A 2 2.35 -14.48 6.47
CA SER A 2 1.63 -15.22 7.51
C SER A 2 1.70 -14.56 8.90
N VAL A 3 2.73 -13.76 9.16
CA VAL A 3 2.94 -13.10 10.46
C VAL A 3 1.88 -12.02 10.75
N ALA A 4 1.31 -11.40 9.73
CA ALA A 4 0.33 -10.33 9.91
C ALA A 4 -0.92 -10.77 10.71
N CYS A 5 -1.35 -12.03 10.59
CA CYS A 5 -2.49 -12.56 11.32
C CYS A 5 -2.23 -12.75 12.83
N PHE A 6 -0.97 -12.74 13.24
CA PHE A 6 -0.59 -12.83 14.66
C PHE A 6 -0.50 -11.48 15.38
N TYR A 7 -0.63 -10.35 14.66
CA TYR A 7 -0.53 -9.03 15.29
C TYR A 7 -1.53 -8.83 16.44
N PRO A 8 -2.82 -9.23 16.34
CA PRO A 8 -3.72 -9.13 17.49
C PRO A 8 -3.22 -9.90 18.72
N SER A 9 -2.68 -11.11 18.52
CA SER A 9 -2.15 -11.93 19.61
C SER A 9 -0.91 -11.30 20.26
N PHE A 10 -0.04 -10.67 19.48
CA PHE A 10 1.13 -9.95 20.02
C PHE A 10 0.68 -8.75 20.84
N LEU A 11 -0.30 -7.99 20.38
CA LEU A 11 -0.83 -6.83 21.06
C LEU A 11 -1.51 -7.22 22.39
N HIS A 12 -2.36 -8.25 22.39
CA HIS A 12 -2.95 -8.78 23.62
C HIS A 12 -1.92 -9.32 24.63
N ALA A 13 -0.77 -9.79 24.15
CA ALA A 13 0.35 -10.16 25.01
C ALA A 13 1.20 -8.96 25.48
N GLY A 14 0.79 -7.73 25.17
CA GLY A 14 1.47 -6.49 25.56
C GLY A 14 2.66 -6.10 24.68
N PHE A 15 2.89 -6.80 23.55
CA PHE A 15 3.96 -6.44 22.62
C PHE A 15 3.48 -5.40 21.61
N SER A 16 4.28 -4.36 21.41
CA SER A 16 4.07 -3.39 20.35
C SER A 16 4.54 -3.93 18.99
N VAL A 17 3.90 -3.50 17.90
CA VAL A 17 4.21 -3.92 16.54
C VAL A 17 4.78 -2.74 15.75
N VAL A 18 5.94 -2.93 15.14
CA VAL A 18 6.54 -1.98 14.17
C VAL A 18 6.73 -2.73 12.85
N THR A 19 6.12 -2.26 11.77
CA THR A 19 6.10 -3.02 10.52
C THR A 19 5.95 -2.15 9.28
N PRO A 20 6.67 -2.45 8.18
CA PRO A 20 6.43 -1.87 6.86
C PRO A 20 5.37 -2.68 6.06
N ASN A 21 4.92 -3.84 6.59
CA ASN A 21 4.04 -4.74 5.86
C ASN A 21 2.62 -4.18 5.76
N LYS A 22 2.14 -4.03 4.54
CA LYS A 22 0.82 -3.46 4.22
C LYS A 22 -0.35 -4.44 4.48
N LYS A 23 -0.09 -5.75 4.52
CA LYS A 23 -1.13 -6.80 4.50
C LYS A 23 -2.16 -6.66 5.63
N ALA A 24 -1.70 -6.49 6.86
CA ALA A 24 -2.57 -6.35 8.02
C ALA A 24 -3.52 -5.13 7.92
N PHE A 25 -3.06 -4.06 7.28
CA PHE A 25 -3.74 -2.78 7.24
C PHE A 25 -4.48 -2.52 5.92
N SER A 26 -4.23 -3.32 4.88
CA SER A 26 -4.87 -3.20 3.55
C SER A 26 -5.68 -4.44 3.15
N GLY A 27 -5.65 -5.51 3.95
CA GLY A 27 -6.37 -6.75 3.72
C GLY A 27 -7.83 -6.72 4.18
N SER A 28 -8.32 -7.84 4.70
CA SER A 28 -9.68 -7.95 5.22
C SER A 28 -9.97 -6.96 6.34
N LEU A 29 -11.23 -6.55 6.45
CA LEU A 29 -11.67 -5.68 7.52
C LEU A 29 -11.60 -6.39 8.88
N ASP A 30 -11.81 -7.71 8.92
CA ASP A 30 -11.78 -8.50 10.15
C ASP A 30 -10.43 -8.42 10.85
N LEU A 31 -9.33 -8.61 10.09
CA LEU A 31 -7.99 -8.51 10.67
C LEU A 31 -7.67 -7.09 11.13
N PHE A 32 -8.07 -6.07 10.35
CA PHE A 32 -7.90 -4.68 10.73
C PHE A 32 -8.67 -4.37 12.04
N SER A 33 -9.93 -4.79 12.13
CA SER A 33 -10.76 -4.59 13.33
C SER A 33 -10.18 -5.28 14.56
N ALA A 34 -9.69 -6.52 14.41
CA ALA A 34 -9.04 -7.24 15.50
C ALA A 34 -7.76 -6.53 16.01
N ILE A 35 -7.01 -5.90 15.10
CA ILE A 35 -5.83 -5.09 15.48
C ILE A 35 -6.28 -3.83 16.23
N GLU A 36 -7.30 -3.12 15.74
CA GLU A 36 -7.79 -1.90 16.40
C GLU A 36 -8.40 -2.21 17.78
N GLU A 37 -9.07 -3.35 17.93
CA GLU A 37 -9.56 -3.83 19.23
C GLU A 37 -8.41 -4.14 20.18
N ALA A 38 -7.41 -4.89 19.73
CA ALA A 38 -6.25 -5.26 20.56
C ALA A 38 -5.40 -4.05 21.00
N LYS A 39 -5.43 -2.94 20.30
CA LYS A 39 -4.80 -1.68 20.71
C LYS A 39 -5.48 -1.02 21.92
N GLN A 40 -6.71 -1.40 22.24
CA GLN A 40 -7.45 -0.90 23.40
C GLN A 40 -7.16 -1.70 24.70
N ASP A 41 -6.33 -2.74 24.62
CA ASP A 41 -5.92 -3.52 25.77
C ASP A 41 -5.30 -2.65 26.86
N ASP A 42 -5.45 -3.06 28.14
CA ASP A 42 -4.94 -2.32 29.30
C ASP A 42 -3.43 -2.05 29.25
N SER A 43 -2.68 -2.93 28.59
CA SER A 43 -1.25 -2.77 28.32
C SER A 43 -0.93 -1.63 27.34
N LYS A 44 -1.94 -1.11 26.62
CA LYS A 44 -1.84 -0.05 25.60
C LYS A 44 -0.70 -0.29 24.59
N PRO A 45 -0.68 -1.43 23.93
CA PRO A 45 0.37 -1.74 22.97
C PRO A 45 0.30 -0.79 21.77
N LEU A 46 1.44 -0.48 21.17
CA LEU A 46 1.56 0.47 20.09
C LEU A 46 1.69 -0.24 18.74
N VAL A 47 1.11 0.35 17.69
CA VAL A 47 1.28 -0.10 16.31
C VAL A 47 1.84 1.04 15.47
N TYR A 48 3.06 0.84 14.97
CA TYR A 48 3.75 1.77 14.09
C TYR A 48 3.85 1.18 12.68
N GLN A 49 3.23 1.86 11.73
CA GLN A 49 3.11 1.42 10.32
C GLN A 49 3.46 2.54 9.33
N GLU A 50 4.20 3.57 9.76
CA GLU A 50 4.45 4.77 8.95
C GLU A 50 4.98 4.44 7.56
N SER A 51 5.96 3.55 7.46
CA SER A 51 6.58 3.17 6.19
C SER A 51 5.71 2.30 5.26
N THR A 52 4.48 1.97 5.65
CA THR A 52 3.53 1.30 4.75
C THR A 52 3.04 2.20 3.63
N VAL A 53 3.04 3.53 3.83
CA VAL A 53 2.67 4.53 2.82
C VAL A 53 3.67 5.68 2.84
N GLY A 54 4.28 5.95 1.69
CA GLY A 54 5.18 7.09 1.53
C GLY A 54 6.61 6.86 2.04
N ALA A 55 7.02 5.62 2.27
CA ALA A 55 8.35 5.25 2.77
C ALA A 55 8.72 6.03 4.06
N GLY A 56 9.72 6.89 4.01
CA GLY A 56 10.16 7.72 5.13
C GLY A 56 9.43 9.06 5.28
N LEU A 57 8.44 9.34 4.45
CA LEU A 57 7.67 10.58 4.54
C LEU A 57 6.62 10.49 5.67
N PRO A 58 6.36 11.58 6.41
CA PRO A 58 5.41 11.59 7.52
C PRO A 58 3.95 11.69 7.01
N ILE A 59 3.46 10.65 6.34
CA ILE A 59 2.12 10.63 5.75
C ILE A 59 1.07 10.21 6.76
N ILE A 60 1.27 9.04 7.38
CA ILE A 60 0.30 8.44 8.32
C ILE A 60 0.23 9.26 9.60
N GLY A 61 1.39 9.67 10.15
CA GLY A 61 1.44 10.54 11.32
C GLY A 61 0.71 11.85 11.09
N THR A 62 1.00 12.55 9.99
CA THR A 62 0.33 13.80 9.63
C THR A 62 -1.19 13.62 9.48
N LEU A 63 -1.64 12.55 8.80
CA LEU A 63 -3.07 12.28 8.64
C LEU A 63 -3.76 12.03 10.00
N LYS A 64 -3.12 11.26 10.89
CA LYS A 64 -3.63 11.01 12.24
C LYS A 64 -3.75 12.31 13.06
N ASP A 65 -2.74 13.18 12.97
CA ASP A 65 -2.74 14.46 13.69
C ASP A 65 -3.87 15.38 13.19
N LEU A 66 -4.07 15.49 11.88
CA LEU A 66 -5.18 16.25 11.30
C LEU A 66 -6.54 15.73 11.77
N VAL A 67 -6.73 14.41 11.76
CA VAL A 67 -7.97 13.78 12.24
C VAL A 67 -8.16 14.00 13.74
N ALA A 68 -7.10 13.84 14.54
CA ALA A 68 -7.15 14.00 15.99
C ALA A 68 -7.46 15.45 16.41
N THR A 69 -7.06 16.45 15.63
CA THR A 69 -7.37 17.86 15.86
C THR A 69 -8.76 18.27 15.36
N GLY A 70 -9.55 17.31 14.84
CA GLY A 70 -10.94 17.55 14.40
C GLY A 70 -11.07 18.00 12.95
N ASP A 71 -10.01 17.95 12.17
CA ASP A 71 -10.04 18.27 10.74
C ASP A 71 -10.84 17.23 9.95
N LYS A 72 -11.51 17.68 8.89
CA LYS A 72 -12.34 16.84 8.02
C LYS A 72 -11.66 16.62 6.69
N ILE A 73 -11.07 15.46 6.53
CA ILE A 73 -10.41 15.08 5.29
C ILE A 73 -11.45 14.99 4.16
N LYS A 74 -11.28 15.81 3.15
CA LYS A 74 -12.19 15.87 1.98
C LYS A 74 -11.72 15.04 0.82
N LYS A 75 -10.39 14.93 0.65
CA LYS A 75 -9.77 14.24 -0.47
C LYS A 75 -8.34 13.85 -0.10
N VAL A 76 -7.93 12.65 -0.53
CA VAL A 76 -6.52 12.23 -0.55
C VAL A 76 -6.16 11.98 -2.01
N GLU A 77 -5.15 12.67 -2.50
CA GLU A 77 -4.71 12.60 -3.89
C GLU A 77 -3.20 12.71 -3.95
N GLY A 78 -2.56 11.92 -4.80
CA GLY A 78 -1.12 11.99 -4.98
C GLY A 78 -0.56 10.85 -5.82
N VAL A 79 0.73 10.95 -6.15
CA VAL A 79 1.51 9.87 -6.73
C VAL A 79 2.03 9.02 -5.57
N LEU A 80 1.43 7.85 -5.37
CA LEU A 80 1.73 6.95 -4.25
C LEU A 80 2.69 5.82 -4.62
N SER A 81 3.30 5.87 -5.82
CA SER A 81 4.25 4.88 -6.31
C SER A 81 5.48 5.56 -6.90
N GLY A 82 6.63 5.35 -6.27
CA GLY A 82 7.93 5.77 -6.82
C GLY A 82 8.27 5.00 -8.09
N THR A 83 7.95 3.71 -8.16
CA THR A 83 8.11 2.84 -9.32
C THR A 83 7.39 3.40 -10.55
N MET A 84 6.09 3.69 -10.40
CA MET A 84 5.29 4.22 -11.52
C MET A 84 5.76 5.62 -11.92
N SER A 85 6.18 6.45 -10.96
CA SER A 85 6.79 7.74 -11.25
C SER A 85 8.04 7.60 -12.11
N TYR A 86 8.94 6.68 -11.75
CA TYR A 86 10.14 6.38 -12.54
C TYR A 86 9.77 5.90 -13.95
N ILE A 87 8.92 4.86 -14.05
CA ILE A 87 8.53 4.26 -15.34
C ILE A 87 7.93 5.32 -16.27
N PHE A 88 7.01 6.14 -15.79
CA PHE A 88 6.38 7.16 -16.64
C PHE A 88 7.33 8.28 -17.04
N ASN A 89 8.25 8.70 -16.17
CA ASN A 89 9.25 9.71 -16.52
C ASN A 89 10.20 9.20 -17.61
N GLU A 90 10.61 7.94 -17.56
CA GLU A 90 11.46 7.32 -18.57
C GLU A 90 10.70 7.03 -19.88
N PHE A 91 9.43 6.63 -19.78
CA PHE A 91 8.62 6.26 -20.97
C PHE A 91 8.11 7.48 -21.72
N SER A 92 7.75 8.56 -21.02
CA SER A 92 7.11 9.75 -21.61
C SER A 92 7.90 11.05 -21.33
N PRO A 93 9.21 11.12 -21.63
CA PRO A 93 9.93 12.38 -21.48
C PRO A 93 9.41 13.40 -22.52
N ALA A 94 9.47 14.69 -22.18
CA ALA A 94 8.98 15.77 -23.04
C ALA A 94 9.62 15.79 -24.44
N ALA A 95 10.85 15.28 -24.57
CA ALA A 95 11.56 15.14 -25.84
C ALA A 95 11.11 13.93 -26.68
N GLY A 96 10.23 13.10 -26.15
CA GLY A 96 9.86 11.80 -26.72
C GLY A 96 10.83 10.69 -26.37
N SER A 97 10.39 9.44 -26.42
CA SER A 97 11.22 8.25 -26.22
C SER A 97 10.89 7.20 -27.28
N THR A 98 11.90 6.44 -27.70
CA THR A 98 11.75 5.26 -28.56
C THR A 98 11.93 3.96 -27.78
N THR A 99 12.23 4.05 -26.49
CA THR A 99 12.44 2.90 -25.60
C THR A 99 11.11 2.20 -25.36
N LYS A 100 11.11 0.88 -25.46
CA LYS A 100 9.91 0.09 -25.20
C LYS A 100 9.55 0.12 -23.73
N PHE A 101 8.25 0.10 -23.43
CA PHE A 101 7.75 0.10 -22.06
C PHE A 101 8.30 -1.08 -21.25
N SER A 102 8.36 -2.30 -21.82
CA SER A 102 8.93 -3.47 -21.19
C SER A 102 10.42 -3.32 -20.83
N GLU A 103 11.20 -2.65 -21.67
CA GLU A 103 12.62 -2.41 -21.40
C GLU A 103 12.77 -1.50 -20.15
N ILE A 104 11.93 -0.48 -20.03
CA ILE A 104 11.94 0.41 -18.87
C ILE A 104 11.51 -0.33 -17.58
N VAL A 105 10.48 -1.19 -17.69
CA VAL A 105 10.05 -2.04 -16.55
C VAL A 105 11.19 -2.98 -16.14
N SER A 106 11.89 -3.60 -17.11
CA SER A 106 13.07 -4.45 -16.84
C SER A 106 14.16 -3.71 -16.06
N VAL A 107 14.49 -2.48 -16.52
CA VAL A 107 15.49 -1.65 -15.84
C VAL A 107 15.01 -1.25 -14.43
N ALA A 108 13.75 -0.88 -14.27
CA ALA A 108 13.19 -0.57 -12.96
C ALA A 108 13.31 -1.75 -11.99
N ARG A 109 13.03 -2.97 -12.48
CA ARG A 109 13.17 -4.21 -11.70
C ARG A 109 14.63 -4.49 -11.35
N GLN A 110 15.55 -4.41 -12.30
CA GLN A 110 16.99 -4.61 -12.06
C GLN A 110 17.55 -3.65 -11.02
N ASN A 111 17.06 -2.41 -10.99
CA ASN A 111 17.43 -1.40 -10.02
C ASN A 111 16.75 -1.58 -8.65
N GLY A 112 15.85 -2.58 -8.50
CA GLY A 112 15.12 -2.82 -7.27
C GLY A 112 14.03 -1.78 -6.96
N TYR A 113 13.50 -1.10 -7.97
CA TYR A 113 12.46 -0.09 -7.80
C TYR A 113 11.05 -0.70 -7.76
N THR A 114 10.87 -1.89 -8.38
CA THR A 114 9.57 -2.58 -8.37
C THR A 114 9.36 -3.40 -7.11
N GLU A 115 8.11 -3.73 -6.82
CA GLU A 115 7.78 -4.85 -5.95
C GLU A 115 8.43 -6.15 -6.51
N PRO A 116 8.56 -7.23 -5.72
CA PRO A 116 9.17 -8.47 -6.18
C PRO A 116 8.58 -8.99 -7.51
N HIS A 117 7.28 -8.81 -7.70
CA HIS A 117 6.60 -9.02 -8.98
C HIS A 117 6.13 -7.67 -9.55
N PRO A 118 6.65 -7.22 -10.70
CA PRO A 118 6.30 -5.92 -11.29
C PRO A 118 4.80 -5.74 -11.59
N GLY A 119 4.07 -6.86 -11.72
CA GLY A 119 2.61 -6.86 -11.86
C GLY A 119 1.88 -6.20 -10.69
N ASP A 120 2.42 -6.25 -9.48
CA ASP A 120 1.82 -5.58 -8.32
C ASP A 120 1.84 -4.06 -8.48
N ASP A 121 2.90 -3.51 -9.09
CA ASP A 121 2.99 -2.09 -9.43
C ASP A 121 2.08 -1.76 -10.60
N LEU A 122 2.18 -2.50 -11.72
CA LEU A 122 1.47 -2.22 -12.97
C LEU A 122 -0.03 -2.47 -12.89
N SER A 123 -0.49 -3.39 -12.04
CA SER A 123 -1.92 -3.61 -11.78
C SER A 123 -2.56 -2.52 -10.93
N GLY A 124 -1.75 -1.69 -10.28
CA GLY A 124 -2.20 -0.71 -9.29
C GLY A 124 -2.51 -1.30 -7.91
N SER A 125 -2.23 -2.58 -7.68
CA SER A 125 -2.51 -3.27 -6.41
C SER A 125 -1.76 -2.63 -5.23
N ASP A 126 -0.50 -2.24 -5.40
CA ASP A 126 0.28 -1.56 -4.35
C ASP A 126 -0.35 -0.20 -3.99
N VAL A 127 -0.77 0.58 -4.98
CA VAL A 127 -1.46 1.86 -4.75
C VAL A 127 -2.81 1.64 -4.08
N ALA A 128 -3.58 0.63 -4.50
CA ALA A 128 -4.85 0.27 -3.87
C ALA A 128 -4.68 -0.10 -2.38
N ARG A 129 -3.60 -0.82 -2.04
CA ARG A 129 -3.24 -1.11 -0.63
C ARG A 129 -2.96 0.17 0.15
N LYS A 130 -2.20 1.10 -0.41
CA LYS A 130 -1.88 2.39 0.23
C LYS A 130 -3.14 3.24 0.45
N LEU A 131 -4.02 3.34 -0.54
CA LEU A 131 -5.29 4.04 -0.41
C LEU A 131 -6.18 3.40 0.67
N THR A 132 -6.24 2.07 0.74
CA THR A 132 -6.98 1.36 1.79
C THR A 132 -6.43 1.69 3.17
N ILE A 133 -5.10 1.71 3.34
CA ILE A 133 -4.47 2.07 4.62
C ILE A 133 -4.86 3.49 5.03
N LEU A 134 -4.78 4.44 4.11
CA LEU A 134 -5.12 5.84 4.39
C LEU A 134 -6.62 6.01 4.70
N SER A 135 -7.52 5.36 3.94
CA SER A 135 -8.96 5.42 4.20
C SER A 135 -9.33 4.92 5.60
N ARG A 136 -8.65 3.88 6.10
CA ARG A 136 -8.87 3.31 7.42
C ARG A 136 -8.47 4.23 8.59
N LEU A 137 -7.68 5.26 8.31
CA LEU A 137 -7.32 6.28 9.29
C LEU A 137 -8.32 7.45 9.33
N ILE A 138 -9.27 7.50 8.39
CA ILE A 138 -10.24 8.59 8.28
C ILE A 138 -11.58 8.13 8.87
N PRO A 139 -12.08 8.76 9.94
CA PRO A 139 -13.39 8.45 10.49
C PRO A 139 -14.48 8.54 9.43
N GLY A 140 -15.37 7.55 9.40
CA GLY A 140 -16.42 7.42 8.39
C GLY A 140 -16.00 6.68 7.11
N LEU A 141 -14.69 6.51 6.84
CA LEU A 141 -14.20 5.72 5.71
C LEU A 141 -13.56 4.40 6.13
N ALA A 142 -13.23 4.25 7.41
CA ALA A 142 -12.47 3.11 7.93
C ALA A 142 -13.08 1.73 7.57
N TYR A 143 -14.40 1.67 7.44
CA TYR A 143 -15.16 0.43 7.19
C TYR A 143 -15.79 0.35 5.80
N GLU A 144 -15.57 1.35 4.92
CA GLU A 144 -16.18 1.41 3.58
C GLU A 144 -15.58 0.38 2.59
N LEU A 145 -14.39 -0.15 2.88
CA LEU A 145 -13.69 -1.10 2.02
C LEU A 145 -13.64 -2.50 2.67
N PRO A 146 -14.74 -3.28 2.69
CA PRO A 146 -14.82 -4.53 3.45
C PRO A 146 -13.86 -5.61 2.96
N ARG A 147 -13.53 -5.64 1.67
CA ARG A 147 -12.53 -6.54 1.09
C ARG A 147 -11.13 -5.92 1.04
N GLY A 148 -10.91 -4.81 1.77
CA GLY A 148 -9.66 -4.08 1.73
C GLY A 148 -9.34 -3.56 0.34
N PHE A 149 -8.08 -3.66 -0.07
CA PHE A 149 -7.61 -3.16 -1.36
C PHE A 149 -8.34 -3.76 -2.58
N ALA A 150 -8.91 -4.97 -2.45
CA ALA A 150 -9.73 -5.57 -3.50
C ALA A 150 -11.10 -4.86 -3.70
N SER A 151 -11.46 -3.93 -2.84
CA SER A 151 -12.63 -3.04 -3.01
C SER A 151 -12.30 -1.78 -3.81
N VAL A 152 -11.02 -1.49 -4.03
CA VAL A 152 -10.57 -0.30 -4.77
C VAL A 152 -10.60 -0.59 -6.27
N SER A 153 -11.21 0.30 -7.05
CA SER A 153 -11.19 0.20 -8.51
C SER A 153 -9.81 0.65 -9.03
N THR A 154 -9.17 -0.22 -9.80
CA THR A 154 -7.88 0.07 -10.44
C THR A 154 -7.99 -0.11 -11.96
N GLN A 155 -7.19 0.65 -12.70
CA GLN A 155 -6.96 0.42 -14.11
C GLN A 155 -5.55 -0.18 -14.27
N SER A 156 -5.50 -1.46 -14.63
CA SER A 156 -4.24 -2.15 -14.81
C SER A 156 -3.53 -1.69 -16.08
N LEU A 157 -2.21 -1.56 -16.00
CA LEU A 157 -1.31 -1.37 -17.14
C LEU A 157 -0.69 -2.71 -17.59
N THR A 158 -0.99 -3.80 -16.89
CA THR A 158 -0.58 -5.15 -17.27
C THR A 158 -1.29 -5.57 -18.55
N PRO A 159 -0.57 -5.99 -19.60
CA PRO A 159 -1.19 -6.57 -20.79
C PRO A 159 -2.07 -7.78 -20.44
N ALA A 160 -3.19 -7.96 -21.14
CA ALA A 160 -4.14 -9.03 -20.85
C ALA A 160 -3.49 -10.44 -20.87
N GLY A 161 -2.52 -10.66 -21.76
CA GLY A 161 -1.80 -11.94 -21.84
C GLY A 161 -0.84 -12.23 -20.66
N LEU A 162 -0.59 -11.25 -19.79
CA LEU A 162 0.30 -11.36 -18.63
C LEU A 162 -0.46 -11.17 -17.32
N ALA A 163 -1.77 -11.02 -17.35
CA ALA A 163 -2.57 -10.70 -16.16
C ALA A 163 -2.45 -11.75 -15.05
N ASP A 164 -2.31 -13.01 -15.43
CA ASP A 164 -2.21 -14.16 -14.53
C ASP A 164 -0.78 -14.74 -14.45
N GLU A 165 0.22 -14.06 -15.05
CA GLU A 165 1.60 -14.53 -15.01
C GLU A 165 2.20 -14.34 -13.60
N ALA A 166 2.50 -15.46 -12.95
CA ALA A 166 3.06 -15.48 -11.61
C ALA A 166 4.59 -15.42 -11.59
N ASN A 167 5.24 -15.70 -12.73
CA ASN A 167 6.70 -15.68 -12.83
C ASN A 167 7.18 -14.30 -13.25
N ALA A 168 7.79 -13.59 -12.32
CA ALA A 168 8.31 -12.25 -12.57
C ALA A 168 9.38 -12.17 -13.68
N ASP A 169 10.10 -13.27 -13.96
CA ASP A 169 11.11 -13.32 -15.04
C ASP A 169 10.48 -13.48 -16.42
N VAL A 170 9.29 -14.06 -16.50
CA VAL A 170 8.52 -14.19 -17.75
C VAL A 170 7.69 -12.94 -18.00
N TYR A 171 7.30 -12.26 -16.94
CA TYR A 171 6.45 -11.07 -16.98
C TYR A 171 7.14 -9.85 -17.61
N VAL A 172 8.48 -9.77 -17.61
CA VAL A 172 9.25 -8.55 -18.01
C VAL A 172 10.05 -8.77 -19.28
#